data_6ad38574f9b7143bcb68b6d17b82c542
#
_entry.id   6ad38574f9b7143bcb68b6d17b82c542
#
_cell.length_a   1.000
_cell.length_b   1.000
_cell.length_c   1.000
_cell.angle_alpha   90.00
_cell.angle_beta   90.00
_cell.angle_gamma   90.00
#
_symmetry.space_group_name_H-M   'P 1'
#
loop_
_entity.id
_entity.type
_entity.pdbx_description
1 polymer ?
#
loop_
_entity_poly.entity_id
_entity_poly.type
_entity_poly.pdbx_seq_one_letter_code
_entity_poly.pdbx_strand_id
1 'polypeptide(L)'
;MSPLTPCPFTAKVNYYLYGNSNVCSQRTGYGKSKLLGEQNIQNSCDNWVIVRVSWLYGEGGKNFVSTMLKAARSGLPEIKVVNDQIGNPTSTVSAAAAIERLLKTDFRGIVHATCEGEASWFDFAQEIFRTAGINQKVVPCTTEEYPRPAPRPRNSRLENRVLRELQLPPMLDWRKELSLRIGSLI
;
A
#
# COMPACT_ATOMS: atom_id res chain seq x y z
N MET A 1 -0.58 -22.35 26.88
CA MET A 1 -0.82 -22.10 25.44
C MET A 1 -2.09 -21.27 25.36
N SER A 2 -1.97 -19.97 25.27
CA SER A 2 -3.14 -19.12 25.03
C SER A 2 -3.62 -19.35 23.61
N PRO A 3 -4.93 -19.47 23.35
CA PRO A 3 -5.45 -19.60 21.99
C PRO A 3 -5.07 -18.34 21.21
N LEU A 4 -4.42 -18.53 20.07
CA LEU A 4 -4.15 -17.45 19.12
C LEU A 4 -5.46 -16.73 18.84
N THR A 5 -5.55 -15.49 19.26
CA THR A 5 -6.71 -14.63 18.96
C THR A 5 -6.89 -14.59 17.45
N PRO A 6 -8.09 -14.84 16.92
CA PRO A 6 -8.35 -14.77 15.49
C PRO A 6 -7.89 -13.43 14.96
N CYS A 7 -7.18 -13.41 13.81
CA CYS A 7 -6.77 -12.19 13.15
C CYS A 7 -8.03 -11.34 12.85
N PRO A 8 -8.27 -10.20 13.54
CA PRO A 8 -9.53 -9.48 13.46
C PRO A 8 -9.67 -8.62 12.19
N PHE A 9 -8.86 -8.87 11.15
CA PHE A 9 -8.71 -7.98 10.03
C PHE A 9 -9.50 -8.41 8.82
N THR A 10 -10.66 -7.78 8.66
CA THR A 10 -11.40 -7.80 7.42
C THR A 10 -10.78 -6.79 6.46
N ALA A 11 -9.92 -7.25 5.55
CA ALA A 11 -9.85 -6.56 4.30
C ALA A 11 -11.18 -6.77 3.58
N LYS A 12 -11.83 -5.73 3.05
CA LYS A 12 -12.88 -5.89 2.03
C LYS A 12 -12.18 -6.44 0.79
N VAL A 13 -12.04 -7.74 0.71
CA VAL A 13 -11.22 -8.37 -0.31
C VAL A 13 -11.94 -9.52 -0.95
N ASN A 14 -12.12 -9.36 -2.21
CA ASN A 14 -12.04 -10.51 -3.09
C ASN A 14 -10.56 -10.66 -3.47
N TYR A 15 -9.91 -11.69 -2.90
CA TYR A 15 -8.75 -12.38 -3.42
C TYR A 15 -7.42 -11.60 -3.50
N TYR A 16 -6.45 -11.98 -2.79
CA TYR A 16 -5.04 -12.15 -3.15
C TYR A 16 -3.96 -11.73 -2.17
N LEU A 17 -4.13 -10.90 -1.16
CA LEU A 17 -2.99 -10.65 -0.28
C LEU A 17 -3.24 -10.85 1.21
N TYR A 18 -4.37 -10.49 1.72
CA TYR A 18 -4.61 -10.56 3.15
C TYR A 18 -6.09 -10.76 3.42
N GLY A 19 -6.61 -11.90 3.02
CA GLY A 19 -8.01 -12.26 3.25
C GLY A 19 -8.27 -12.61 4.71
N ASN A 20 -9.50 -12.37 5.14
CA ASN A 20 -10.07 -12.64 6.45
C ASN A 20 -10.27 -14.10 6.81
N SER A 21 -9.46 -14.98 6.39
CA SER A 21 -9.45 -16.32 6.97
C SER A 21 -8.22 -16.44 7.85
N ASN A 22 -8.32 -17.18 8.93
CA ASN A 22 -7.20 -17.59 9.77
C ASN A 22 -6.09 -18.33 8.98
N VAL A 23 -6.20 -18.37 7.65
CA VAL A 23 -5.25 -18.94 6.72
C VAL A 23 -4.92 -17.89 5.67
N CYS A 24 -3.79 -17.21 5.83
CA CYS A 24 -3.21 -16.36 4.80
C CYS A 24 -2.79 -17.22 3.62
N SER A 25 -3.58 -17.30 2.56
CA SER A 25 -3.18 -18.00 1.33
C SER A 25 -2.42 -17.06 0.41
N GLN A 26 -1.09 -17.16 0.40
CA GLN A 26 -0.22 -16.38 -0.47
C GLN A 26 0.06 -17.17 -1.75
N ARG A 27 -0.37 -16.65 -2.91
CA ARG A 27 -0.16 -17.31 -4.21
C ARG A 27 1.16 -16.93 -4.88
N THR A 28 1.70 -15.76 -4.58
CA THR A 28 2.98 -15.30 -5.17
C THR A 28 4.16 -15.66 -4.27
N GLY A 29 5.35 -15.84 -4.86
CA GLY A 29 6.59 -16.06 -4.11
C GLY A 29 6.89 -14.91 -3.14
N TYR A 30 6.64 -13.66 -3.58
CA TYR A 30 6.76 -12.49 -2.73
C TYR A 30 5.81 -12.56 -1.52
N GLY A 31 4.52 -12.85 -1.73
CA GLY A 31 3.57 -12.97 -0.65
C GLY A 31 3.94 -14.09 0.34
N LYS A 32 4.41 -15.24 -0.15
CA LYS A 32 4.88 -16.35 0.70
C LYS A 32 6.07 -15.93 1.56
N SER A 33 7.05 -15.22 1.00
CA SER A 33 8.22 -14.75 1.78
C SER A 33 7.83 -13.73 2.84
N LYS A 34 6.88 -12.83 2.57
CA LYS A 34 6.36 -11.89 3.55
C LYS A 34 5.61 -12.59 4.69
N LEU A 35 4.73 -13.53 4.35
CA LEU A 35 4.01 -14.32 5.34
C LEU A 35 4.96 -15.13 6.24
N LEU A 36 5.98 -15.76 5.65
CA LEU A 36 7.00 -16.47 6.42
C LEU A 36 7.73 -15.53 7.40
N GLY A 37 8.07 -14.30 6.97
CA GLY A 37 8.66 -13.29 7.84
C GLY A 37 7.73 -12.91 9.00
N GLU A 38 6.43 -12.74 8.75
CA GLU A 38 5.45 -12.48 9.82
C GLU A 38 5.37 -13.65 10.81
N GLN A 39 5.30 -14.88 10.31
CA GLN A 39 5.27 -16.09 11.15
C GLN A 39 6.54 -16.25 12.00
N ASN A 40 7.71 -15.96 11.43
CA ASN A 40 8.96 -16.00 12.17
C ASN A 40 8.99 -15.00 13.34
N ILE A 41 8.49 -13.78 13.12
CA ILE A 41 8.38 -12.77 14.17
C ILE A 41 7.44 -13.27 15.28
N GLN A 42 6.24 -13.78 14.90
CA GLN A 42 5.24 -14.29 15.83
C GLN A 42 5.77 -15.46 16.70
N ASN A 43 6.61 -16.30 16.11
CA ASN A 43 7.21 -17.46 16.81
C ASN A 43 8.42 -17.10 17.66
N SER A 44 9.05 -15.95 17.43
CA SER A 44 10.32 -15.58 18.08
C SER A 44 10.15 -14.63 19.27
N CYS A 45 9.00 -13.96 19.39
CA CYS A 45 8.78 -12.93 20.39
C CYS A 45 7.31 -12.76 20.69
N ASP A 46 6.94 -12.60 21.97
CA ASP A 46 5.56 -12.35 22.39
C ASP A 46 5.18 -10.85 22.24
N ASN A 47 6.17 -9.98 22.21
CA ASN A 47 5.99 -8.53 22.16
C ASN A 47 6.29 -7.99 20.76
N TRP A 48 5.31 -8.09 19.85
CA TRP A 48 5.49 -7.69 18.46
C TRP A 48 4.28 -6.92 17.89
N VAL A 49 4.58 -6.06 16.94
CA VAL A 49 3.59 -5.42 16.06
C VAL A 49 4.05 -5.57 14.61
N ILE A 50 3.18 -6.08 13.76
CA ILE A 50 3.40 -6.17 12.32
C ILE A 50 2.52 -5.13 11.64
N VAL A 51 3.17 -4.16 10.99
CA VAL A 51 2.47 -3.12 10.23
C VAL A 51 2.46 -3.48 8.75
N ARG A 52 1.26 -3.67 8.19
CA ARG A 52 1.06 -3.90 6.77
C ARG A 52 0.70 -2.60 6.08
N VAL A 53 1.38 -2.30 4.99
CA VAL A 53 1.19 -1.12 4.14
C VAL A 53 0.93 -1.52 2.70
N SER A 54 0.34 -0.62 1.92
CA SER A 54 0.07 -0.81 0.49
C SER A 54 0.65 0.35 -0.30
N TRP A 55 1.20 0.07 -1.49
CA TRP A 55 1.68 1.04 -2.48
C TRP A 55 2.53 2.18 -1.90
N LEU A 56 3.56 1.80 -1.15
CA LEU A 56 4.43 2.74 -0.44
C LEU A 56 5.24 3.60 -1.42
N TYR A 57 5.26 4.92 -1.19
CA TYR A 57 6.08 5.88 -1.92
C TYR A 57 6.71 6.91 -0.99
N GLY A 58 7.83 7.50 -1.39
CA GLY A 58 8.55 8.49 -0.59
C GLY A 58 9.87 8.89 -1.22
N GLU A 59 10.61 9.75 -0.55
CA GLU A 59 11.93 10.20 -0.97
C GLU A 59 12.98 9.08 -0.90
N GLY A 60 14.08 9.29 -1.61
CA GLY A 60 15.31 8.48 -1.49
C GLY A 60 15.25 7.11 -2.16
N GLY A 61 14.14 6.71 -2.80
CA GLY A 61 14.00 5.38 -3.38
C GLY A 61 13.28 5.34 -4.73
N LYS A 62 13.48 4.23 -5.45
CA LYS A 62 12.70 3.96 -6.66
C LYS A 62 11.29 3.53 -6.26
N ASN A 63 10.31 4.34 -6.61
CA ASN A 63 8.89 4.07 -6.38
C ASN A 63 8.05 4.49 -7.58
N PHE A 64 6.73 4.31 -7.51
CA PHE A 64 5.85 4.61 -8.63
C PHE A 64 5.82 6.11 -8.95
N VAL A 65 5.78 7.00 -7.94
CA VAL A 65 5.77 8.46 -8.15
C VAL A 65 7.03 8.89 -8.88
N SER A 66 8.21 8.53 -8.36
CA SER A 66 9.50 8.87 -9.01
C SER A 66 9.62 8.28 -10.42
N THR A 67 9.02 7.10 -10.66
CA THR A 67 8.99 6.47 -11.98
C THR A 67 8.10 7.26 -12.96
N MET A 68 6.92 7.71 -12.53
CA MET A 68 6.01 8.51 -13.37
C MET A 68 6.62 9.87 -13.70
N LEU A 69 7.15 10.58 -12.71
CA LEU A 69 7.82 11.86 -12.93
C LEU A 69 9.00 11.75 -13.91
N LYS A 70 9.77 10.67 -13.80
CA LYS A 70 10.87 10.39 -14.73
C LYS A 70 10.37 10.05 -16.14
N ALA A 71 9.29 9.30 -16.26
CA ALA A 71 8.68 8.97 -17.54
C ALA A 71 8.12 10.21 -18.26
N ALA A 72 7.52 11.16 -17.54
CA ALA A 72 7.08 12.41 -18.12
C ALA A 72 8.23 13.24 -18.71
N ARG A 73 9.42 13.20 -18.08
CA ARG A 73 10.62 13.90 -18.55
C ARG A 73 11.25 13.24 -19.78
N SER A 74 10.88 12.01 -20.13
CA SER A 74 11.44 11.30 -21.30
C SER A 74 10.85 11.72 -22.64
N GLY A 75 9.85 12.62 -22.65
CA GLY A 75 9.25 13.14 -23.89
C GLY A 75 8.30 12.16 -24.59
N LEU A 76 7.85 11.10 -23.91
CA LEU A 76 6.88 10.17 -24.47
C LEU A 76 5.53 10.89 -24.71
N PRO A 77 4.90 10.68 -25.87
CA PRO A 77 3.61 11.32 -26.19
C PRO A 77 2.50 10.88 -25.26
N GLU A 78 2.56 9.64 -24.79
CA GLU A 78 1.61 9.08 -23.81
C GLU A 78 2.29 8.00 -22.97
N ILE A 79 1.72 7.78 -21.76
CA ILE A 79 2.16 6.73 -20.83
C ILE A 79 0.99 5.78 -20.59
N LYS A 80 1.17 4.49 -20.90
CA LYS A 80 0.20 3.45 -20.60
C LYS A 80 0.34 3.00 -19.16
N VAL A 81 -0.76 2.98 -18.41
CA VAL A 81 -0.78 2.60 -17.00
C VAL A 81 -1.95 1.66 -16.70
N VAL A 82 -1.67 0.62 -15.93
CA VAL A 82 -2.65 -0.42 -15.57
C VAL A 82 -3.80 0.18 -14.74
N ASN A 83 -5.05 -0.14 -15.13
CA ASN A 83 -6.27 0.37 -14.49
C ASN A 83 -7.09 -0.70 -13.74
N ASP A 84 -6.73 -1.97 -13.85
CA ASP A 84 -7.45 -3.10 -13.24
C ASP A 84 -6.76 -3.65 -11.97
N GLN A 85 -5.79 -2.92 -11.44
CA GLN A 85 -5.16 -3.19 -10.14
C GLN A 85 -5.45 -2.03 -9.18
N ILE A 86 -6.08 -2.35 -8.05
CA ILE A 86 -6.55 -1.35 -7.08
C ILE A 86 -5.80 -1.52 -5.75
N GLY A 87 -5.43 -0.40 -5.15
CA GLY A 87 -4.73 -0.36 -3.85
C GLY A 87 -4.87 0.99 -3.14
N ASN A 88 -4.09 1.18 -2.08
CA ASN A 88 -4.06 2.42 -1.30
C ASN A 88 -2.66 3.04 -1.41
N PRO A 89 -2.46 4.07 -2.24
CA PRO A 89 -1.20 4.80 -2.25
C PRO A 89 -0.89 5.37 -0.86
N THR A 90 0.29 5.07 -0.32
CA THR A 90 0.64 5.46 1.05
C THR A 90 2.03 6.08 1.07
N SER A 91 2.19 7.26 1.65
CA SER A 91 3.52 7.86 1.81
C SER A 91 4.30 7.18 2.95
N THR A 92 5.62 7.14 2.81
CA THR A 92 6.51 6.70 3.89
C THR A 92 6.37 7.57 5.14
N VAL A 93 6.08 8.87 4.97
CA VAL A 93 5.87 9.80 6.09
C VAL A 93 4.60 9.46 6.86
N SER A 94 3.47 9.22 6.17
CA SER A 94 2.23 8.80 6.82
C SER A 94 2.38 7.44 7.51
N ALA A 95 3.06 6.49 6.88
CA ALA A 95 3.33 5.19 7.48
C ALA A 95 4.20 5.32 8.74
N ALA A 96 5.26 6.12 8.70
CA ALA A 96 6.13 6.37 9.85
C ALA A 96 5.36 7.04 11.01
N ALA A 97 4.51 8.02 10.72
CA ALA A 97 3.68 8.67 11.74
C ALA A 97 2.68 7.69 12.39
N ALA A 98 2.11 6.75 11.62
CA ALA A 98 1.25 5.70 12.16
C ALA A 98 2.05 4.74 13.06
N ILE A 99 3.24 4.34 12.65
CA ILE A 99 4.13 3.50 13.45
C ILE A 99 4.50 4.19 14.77
N GLU A 100 4.87 5.47 14.73
CA GLU A 100 5.19 6.25 15.95
C GLU A 100 4.02 6.26 16.94
N ARG A 101 2.79 6.42 16.44
CA ARG A 101 1.59 6.40 17.30
C ARG A 101 1.34 5.01 17.90
N LEU A 102 1.51 3.96 17.10
CA LEU A 102 1.37 2.57 17.56
C LEU A 102 2.37 2.21 18.65
N LEU A 103 3.62 2.68 18.54
CA LEU A 103 4.65 2.46 19.55
C LEU A 103 4.33 3.09 20.92
N LYS A 104 3.39 4.03 20.96
CA LYS A 104 2.90 4.66 22.20
C LYS A 104 1.71 3.90 22.82
N THR A 105 1.29 2.79 22.22
CA THR A 105 0.21 1.92 22.71
C THR A 105 0.76 0.57 23.17
N ASP A 106 -0.03 -0.14 23.97
CA ASP A 106 0.27 -1.52 24.37
C ASP A 106 -0.24 -2.56 23.35
N PHE A 107 -0.64 -2.12 22.16
CA PHE A 107 -1.17 -3.01 21.13
C PHE A 107 -0.13 -4.03 20.70
N ARG A 108 -0.57 -5.27 20.52
CA ARG A 108 0.20 -6.38 19.95
C ARG A 108 -0.62 -7.04 18.87
N GLY A 109 0.01 -7.37 17.76
CA GLY A 109 -0.67 -8.02 16.66
C GLY A 109 -0.39 -7.39 15.30
N ILE A 110 -1.25 -7.68 14.34
CA ILE A 110 -1.15 -7.18 12.97
C ILE A 110 -2.05 -5.95 12.82
N VAL A 111 -1.52 -4.90 12.23
CA VAL A 111 -2.23 -3.66 11.93
C VAL A 111 -2.02 -3.25 10.48
N HIS A 112 -3.06 -2.74 9.84
CA HIS A 112 -2.96 -2.08 8.55
C HIS A 112 -2.80 -0.58 8.76
N ALA A 113 -1.86 0.04 8.04
CA ALA A 113 -1.60 1.48 8.10
C ALA A 113 -1.39 2.02 6.69
N THR A 114 -2.48 2.33 6.00
CA THR A 114 -2.49 2.90 4.65
C THR A 114 -3.19 4.24 4.66
N CYS A 115 -2.86 5.12 3.72
CA CYS A 115 -3.71 6.28 3.50
C CYS A 115 -5.13 5.85 3.13
N GLU A 116 -6.11 6.68 3.51
CA GLU A 116 -7.52 6.43 3.22
C GLU A 116 -7.83 6.65 1.72
N GLY A 117 -8.92 6.05 1.26
CA GLY A 117 -9.29 6.03 -0.14
C GLY A 117 -8.59 4.94 -0.93
N GLU A 118 -8.96 4.80 -2.18
CA GLU A 118 -8.44 3.81 -3.10
C GLU A 118 -8.13 4.41 -4.46
N ALA A 119 -7.24 3.78 -5.23
CA ALA A 119 -6.88 4.17 -6.58
C ALA A 119 -6.49 2.95 -7.40
N SER A 120 -6.71 3.01 -8.72
CA SER A 120 -5.92 2.21 -9.64
C SER A 120 -4.54 2.84 -9.84
N TRP A 121 -3.59 2.10 -10.44
CA TRP A 121 -2.32 2.71 -10.84
C TRP A 121 -2.52 3.85 -11.85
N PHE A 122 -3.54 3.73 -12.71
CA PHE A 122 -3.92 4.76 -13.67
C PHE A 122 -4.39 6.04 -12.95
N ASP A 123 -5.34 5.93 -11.99
CA ASP A 123 -5.81 7.07 -11.20
C ASP A 123 -4.65 7.74 -10.45
N PHE A 124 -3.78 6.91 -9.88
CA PHE A 124 -2.62 7.42 -9.14
C PHE A 124 -1.65 8.17 -10.06
N ALA A 125 -1.37 7.66 -11.29
CA ALA A 125 -0.55 8.35 -12.26
C ALA A 125 -1.15 9.69 -12.70
N GLN A 126 -2.45 9.73 -12.98
CA GLN A 126 -3.14 10.97 -13.33
C GLN A 126 -3.02 12.02 -12.21
N GLU A 127 -3.25 11.59 -10.97
CA GLU A 127 -3.17 12.49 -9.82
C GLU A 127 -1.74 12.99 -9.56
N ILE A 128 -0.71 12.15 -9.78
CA ILE A 128 0.69 12.57 -9.71
C ILE A 128 0.95 13.71 -10.68
N PHE A 129 0.55 13.57 -11.96
CA PHE A 129 0.79 14.59 -12.97
C PHE A 129 -0.03 15.85 -12.72
N ARG A 130 -1.31 15.70 -12.33
CA ARG A 130 -2.17 16.82 -11.96
C ARG A 130 -1.54 17.65 -10.83
N THR A 131 -1.10 16.99 -9.78
CA THR A 131 -0.55 17.63 -8.58
C THR A 131 0.83 18.24 -8.84
N ALA A 132 1.63 17.62 -9.71
CA ALA A 132 2.94 18.14 -10.13
C ALA A 132 2.86 19.27 -11.19
N GLY A 133 1.66 19.60 -11.69
CA GLY A 133 1.50 20.59 -12.76
C GLY A 133 2.05 20.13 -14.11
N ILE A 134 2.16 18.82 -14.34
CA ILE A 134 2.72 18.23 -15.56
C ILE A 134 1.58 17.84 -16.52
N ASN A 135 1.60 18.39 -17.72
CA ASN A 135 0.65 18.02 -18.76
C ASN A 135 1.14 16.76 -19.52
N GLN A 136 0.91 15.59 -18.94
CA GLN A 136 1.27 14.29 -19.53
C GLN A 136 0.02 13.45 -19.79
N LYS A 137 -0.14 13.00 -21.03
CA LYS A 137 -1.22 12.09 -21.40
C LYS A 137 -0.99 10.71 -20.77
N VAL A 138 -1.96 10.24 -19.98
CA VAL A 138 -1.99 8.88 -19.43
C VAL A 138 -3.12 8.11 -20.11
N VAL A 139 -2.83 6.88 -20.52
CA VAL A 139 -3.79 5.99 -21.20
C VAL A 139 -3.97 4.73 -20.35
N PRO A 140 -5.20 4.33 -20.00
CA PRO A 140 -5.42 3.11 -19.24
C PRO A 140 -5.10 1.87 -20.10
N CYS A 141 -4.58 0.84 -19.44
CA CYS A 141 -4.42 -0.50 -20.02
C CYS A 141 -4.77 -1.57 -19.00
N THR A 142 -4.94 -2.80 -19.44
CA THR A 142 -5.16 -3.95 -18.56
C THR A 142 -3.85 -4.58 -18.11
N THR A 143 -3.92 -5.44 -17.09
CA THR A 143 -2.76 -6.23 -16.63
C THR A 143 -2.25 -7.15 -17.75
N GLU A 144 -3.15 -7.69 -18.57
CA GLU A 144 -2.83 -8.56 -19.69
C GLU A 144 -2.09 -7.81 -20.81
N GLU A 145 -2.44 -6.54 -21.05
CA GLU A 145 -1.78 -5.67 -22.04
C GLU A 145 -0.39 -5.19 -21.58
N TYR A 146 -0.11 -5.29 -20.27
CA TYR A 146 1.16 -4.88 -19.69
C TYR A 146 1.80 -5.98 -18.83
N PRO A 147 2.19 -7.11 -19.44
CA PRO A 147 2.67 -8.28 -18.70
C PRO A 147 3.95 -7.98 -17.92
N ARG A 148 4.02 -8.52 -16.71
CA ARG A 148 5.18 -8.44 -15.83
C ARG A 148 5.66 -9.85 -15.46
N PRO A 149 6.98 -10.04 -15.21
CA PRO A 149 7.52 -11.35 -14.82
C PRO A 149 6.86 -11.94 -13.58
N ALA A 150 6.49 -11.09 -12.61
CA ALA A 150 5.79 -11.50 -11.40
C ALA A 150 4.32 -11.07 -11.47
N PRO A 151 3.37 -12.02 -11.29
CA PRO A 151 1.95 -11.69 -11.25
C PRO A 151 1.65 -10.76 -10.08
N ARG A 152 0.84 -9.75 -10.32
CA ARG A 152 0.40 -8.79 -9.31
C ARG A 152 -1.08 -8.99 -8.98
N PRO A 153 -1.48 -8.81 -7.73
CA PRO A 153 -2.88 -8.93 -7.35
C PRO A 153 -3.69 -7.79 -7.96
N ARG A 154 -4.91 -8.10 -8.41
CA ARG A 154 -5.87 -7.08 -8.86
C ARG A 154 -6.37 -6.20 -7.72
N ASN A 155 -6.32 -6.71 -6.49
CA ASN A 155 -6.76 -5.99 -5.31
C ASN A 155 -5.73 -6.11 -4.18
N SER A 156 -5.18 -4.98 -3.78
CA SER A 156 -4.24 -4.83 -2.67
C SER A 156 -4.71 -3.77 -1.66
N ARG A 157 -6.02 -3.52 -1.61
CA ARG A 157 -6.63 -2.60 -0.65
C ARG A 157 -6.54 -3.18 0.76
N LEU A 158 -6.22 -2.32 1.70
CA LEU A 158 -6.19 -2.62 3.12
C LEU A 158 -7.14 -1.67 3.87
N GLU A 159 -7.76 -2.17 4.92
CA GLU A 159 -8.63 -1.38 5.79
C GLU A 159 -7.94 -1.10 7.12
N ASN A 160 -7.92 0.15 7.56
CA ASN A 160 -7.29 0.61 8.81
C ASN A 160 -8.16 0.35 10.04
N ARG A 161 -8.79 -0.83 10.13
CA ARG A 161 -9.75 -1.16 11.19
C ARG A 161 -9.14 -1.02 12.59
N VAL A 162 -7.96 -1.60 12.80
CA VAL A 162 -7.32 -1.56 14.13
C VAL A 162 -6.91 -0.16 14.54
N LEU A 163 -6.45 0.67 13.62
CA LEU A 163 -6.15 2.07 13.94
C LEU A 163 -7.40 2.77 14.47
N ARG A 164 -8.58 2.49 13.89
CA ARG A 164 -9.86 3.02 14.37
C ARG A 164 -10.28 2.45 15.71
N GLU A 165 -10.15 1.14 15.91
CA GLU A 165 -10.46 0.46 17.18
C GLU A 165 -9.58 0.97 18.34
N LEU A 166 -8.32 1.30 18.04
CA LEU A 166 -7.39 1.93 18.99
C LEU A 166 -7.63 3.45 19.16
N GLN A 167 -8.64 4.01 18.51
CA GLN A 167 -8.95 5.44 18.52
C GLN A 167 -7.76 6.34 18.12
N LEU A 168 -6.83 5.80 17.32
CA LEU A 168 -5.73 6.58 16.77
C LEU A 168 -6.23 7.54 15.69
N PRO A 169 -5.58 8.69 15.50
CA PRO A 169 -5.92 9.62 14.44
C PRO A 169 -5.98 8.94 13.08
N PRO A 170 -7.01 9.21 12.26
CA PRO A 170 -7.15 8.59 10.95
C PRO A 170 -5.99 8.95 10.04
N MET A 171 -5.64 8.04 9.15
CA MET A 171 -4.71 8.33 8.07
C MET A 171 -5.35 9.34 7.09
N LEU A 172 -4.55 10.20 6.48
CA LEU A 172 -5.05 11.14 5.48
C LEU A 172 -5.54 10.41 4.23
N ASP A 173 -6.45 11.03 3.50
CA ASP A 173 -6.77 10.62 2.12
C ASP A 173 -5.51 10.68 1.26
N TRP A 174 -5.31 9.69 0.38
CA TRP A 174 -4.09 9.55 -0.40
C TRP A 174 -3.82 10.72 -1.36
N ARG A 175 -4.88 11.38 -1.88
CA ARG A 175 -4.74 12.55 -2.75
C ARG A 175 -4.22 13.76 -1.96
N LYS A 176 -4.77 13.96 -0.78
CA LYS A 176 -4.32 15.01 0.13
C LYS A 176 -2.87 14.77 0.57
N GLU A 177 -2.54 13.52 0.92
CA GLU A 177 -1.16 13.17 1.29
C GLU A 177 -0.20 13.37 0.12
N LEU A 178 -0.57 12.96 -1.10
CA LEU A 178 0.25 13.18 -2.29
C LEU A 178 0.50 14.68 -2.51
N SER A 179 -0.53 15.51 -2.40
CA SER A 179 -0.39 16.97 -2.60
C SER A 179 0.57 17.61 -1.60
N LEU A 180 0.64 17.11 -0.38
CA LEU A 180 1.58 17.58 0.64
C LEU A 180 3.02 17.13 0.39
N ARG A 181 3.22 16.03 -0.35
CA ARG A 181 4.55 15.40 -0.53
C ARG A 181 5.15 15.60 -1.91
N ILE A 182 4.35 15.94 -2.92
CA ILE A 182 4.83 15.98 -4.30
C ILE A 182 6.02 16.93 -4.50
N GLY A 183 6.05 18.06 -3.79
CA GLY A 183 7.13 19.04 -3.90
C GLY A 183 8.50 18.51 -3.49
N SER A 184 8.58 17.56 -2.57
CA SER A 184 9.84 16.92 -2.19
C SER A 184 10.22 15.72 -3.07
N LEU A 185 9.34 15.33 -4.01
CA LEU A 185 9.54 14.19 -4.93
C LEU A 185 9.90 14.63 -6.35
N ILE A 186 9.74 15.92 -6.69
CA ILE A 186 10.07 16.52 -7.99
C ILE A 186 11.54 16.88 -8.04
#